data_a1e2eda29fcd2a58aa2429346d227c22
#
_entry.id   a1e2eda29fcd2a58aa2429346d227c22
#
_cell.length_a   1.000
_cell.length_b   1.000
_cell.length_c   1.000
_cell.angle_alpha   90.00
_cell.angle_beta   90.00
_cell.angle_gamma   90.00
#
_symmetry.space_group_name_H-M   'P 1'
#
loop_
_entity.id
_entity.type
_entity.pdbx_description
1 polymer ?
#
loop_
_entity_poly.entity_id
_entity_poly.type
_entity_poly.pdbx_seq_one_letter_code
_entity_poly.pdbx_strand_id
1 'polypeptide(L)'
;MADDVGLNDLSCYGGDHTPTPNIDALASTGMRFEYSFSATVCGPSRCQLLTGRYPFRTGMNSNKTDTMPLAGTEIMLPSVLKQAGYATACVGKWGQVSWDNRPAPPWGFDESCAFLLSGKYWSAKYYNNNTEKNLANVEYMPDVMHTFLVDFITRKQTQPFFLFYSLVHVHDTMFRTPDSNPATKSINGSAEFYADNIRYMDKLVGQVVSTLNSLNLRNNTVILFVSDNGSTAHYKGIPDTIRGQLIDGWKNTMKEGGARVPLIVNWPGVTPAGTVNHDLTDFSDFLPTLAELGGASLPQGVTLDGTSFAPQIKGQKGNPREWVFVERNGDSYARDSRYKLGNDGLMYDLKNAPFEQILVAATSTDPEMILRRQRLQKILDDHPAMAKTQ
;
A
#
# COMPACT_ATOMS: atom_id res chain seq x y z
N MET A 1 -3.23 -2.62 5.05
CA MET A 1 -2.23 -2.66 3.94
C MET A 1 -1.74 -4.08 3.79
N ALA A 2 -1.83 -4.65 2.58
CA ALA A 2 -1.25 -5.94 2.23
C ALA A 2 0.22 -5.77 1.81
N ASP A 3 0.97 -6.87 1.74
CA ASP A 3 2.39 -6.91 1.37
C ASP A 3 2.53 -7.78 0.12
N ASP A 4 3.04 -7.21 -0.98
CA ASP A 4 3.27 -7.90 -2.26
C ASP A 4 2.00 -8.40 -2.99
N VAL A 5 0.88 -7.69 -2.86
CA VAL A 5 -0.40 -8.02 -3.50
C VAL A 5 -0.65 -7.12 -4.71
N GLY A 6 -0.70 -7.70 -5.90
CA GLY A 6 -1.05 -6.99 -7.12
C GLY A 6 -2.55 -6.93 -7.39
N LEU A 7 -2.92 -6.25 -8.47
CA LEU A 7 -4.30 -6.25 -8.96
C LEU A 7 -4.78 -7.65 -9.34
N ASN A 8 -3.87 -8.46 -9.89
CA ASN A 8 -4.10 -9.86 -10.30
C ASN A 8 -4.39 -10.83 -9.15
N ASP A 9 -4.10 -10.45 -7.92
CA ASP A 9 -4.34 -11.28 -6.74
C ASP A 9 -5.74 -11.11 -6.14
N LEU A 10 -6.51 -10.13 -6.64
CA LEU A 10 -7.83 -9.78 -6.08
C LEU A 10 -8.96 -9.96 -7.11
N SER A 11 -9.97 -10.74 -6.75
CA SER A 11 -11.11 -11.02 -7.63
C SER A 11 -11.87 -9.76 -8.05
N CYS A 12 -12.03 -8.76 -7.18
CA CYS A 12 -12.70 -7.50 -7.49
C CYS A 12 -11.96 -6.63 -8.53
N TYR A 13 -10.66 -6.88 -8.75
CA TYR A 13 -9.89 -6.30 -9.85
C TYR A 13 -9.82 -7.21 -11.09
N GLY A 14 -10.44 -8.38 -11.00
CA GLY A 14 -10.47 -9.36 -12.09
C GLY A 14 -9.33 -10.37 -12.04
N GLY A 15 -8.67 -10.51 -10.91
CA GLY A 15 -7.68 -11.56 -10.68
C GLY A 15 -8.30 -12.95 -10.78
N ASP A 16 -7.57 -13.88 -11.41
CA ASP A 16 -8.13 -15.16 -11.87
C ASP A 16 -7.85 -16.35 -10.95
N HIS A 17 -6.92 -16.19 -9.97
CA HIS A 17 -6.31 -17.37 -9.33
C HIS A 17 -6.92 -17.74 -7.98
N THR A 18 -7.21 -16.77 -7.12
CA THR A 18 -7.65 -17.05 -5.75
C THR A 18 -8.81 -16.14 -5.36
N PRO A 19 -9.97 -16.67 -5.03
CA PRO A 19 -11.12 -15.88 -4.58
C PRO A 19 -10.80 -15.09 -3.30
N THR A 20 -11.26 -13.81 -3.25
CA THR A 20 -11.08 -12.90 -2.11
C THR A 20 -12.43 -12.31 -1.65
N PRO A 21 -13.38 -13.15 -1.18
CA PRO A 21 -14.79 -12.75 -0.99
C PRO A 21 -14.98 -11.62 0.03
N ASN A 22 -14.15 -11.52 1.08
CA ASN A 22 -14.27 -10.46 2.07
C ASN A 22 -13.77 -9.10 1.53
N ILE A 23 -12.67 -9.11 0.76
CA ILE A 23 -12.15 -7.93 0.07
C ILE A 23 -13.10 -7.51 -1.05
N ASP A 24 -13.69 -8.47 -1.78
CA ASP A 24 -14.71 -8.22 -2.80
C ASP A 24 -15.97 -7.59 -2.19
N ALA A 25 -16.36 -8.01 -0.99
CA ALA A 25 -17.45 -7.39 -0.25
C ALA A 25 -17.16 -5.94 0.13
N LEU A 26 -15.91 -5.62 0.53
CA LEU A 26 -15.50 -4.22 0.74
C LEU A 26 -15.59 -3.40 -0.55
N ALA A 27 -15.16 -3.95 -1.68
CA ALA A 27 -15.22 -3.28 -2.97
C ALA A 27 -16.67 -3.06 -3.45
N SER A 28 -17.52 -4.08 -3.34
CA SER A 28 -18.92 -4.01 -3.80
C SER A 28 -19.80 -3.12 -2.94
N THR A 29 -19.49 -2.94 -1.66
CA THR A 29 -20.20 -2.04 -0.73
C THR A 29 -19.49 -0.72 -0.49
N GLY A 30 -18.38 -0.47 -1.18
CA GLY A 30 -17.57 0.74 -1.13
C GLY A 30 -17.17 1.21 -2.52
N MET A 31 -15.98 1.77 -2.63
CA MET A 31 -15.40 2.29 -3.87
C MET A 31 -14.06 1.63 -4.16
N ARG A 32 -13.84 1.22 -5.40
CA ARG A 32 -12.56 0.75 -5.91
C ARG A 32 -11.90 1.85 -6.74
N PHE A 33 -10.64 2.13 -6.47
CA PHE A 33 -9.85 3.05 -7.29
C PHE A 33 -9.15 2.27 -8.40
N GLU A 34 -9.32 2.72 -9.64
CA GLU A 34 -8.70 2.07 -10.80
C GLU A 34 -7.22 2.40 -10.92
N TYR A 35 -6.82 3.61 -10.54
CA TYR A 35 -5.48 4.15 -10.72
C TYR A 35 -4.90 4.63 -9.39
N SER A 36 -4.40 3.68 -8.59
CA SER A 36 -3.64 3.97 -7.37
C SER A 36 -2.20 3.51 -7.52
N PHE A 37 -1.24 4.39 -7.18
CA PHE A 37 0.17 4.14 -7.39
C PHE A 37 0.95 4.24 -6.07
N SER A 38 1.83 3.27 -5.87
CA SER A 38 2.84 3.22 -4.81
C SER A 38 4.24 3.39 -5.41
N ALA A 39 5.28 3.32 -4.59
CA ALA A 39 6.59 2.92 -5.08
C ALA A 39 6.57 1.43 -5.47
N THR A 40 7.63 0.95 -6.13
CA THR A 40 7.67 -0.43 -6.64
C THR A 40 8.15 -1.45 -5.60
N VAL A 41 8.49 -1.00 -4.38
CA VAL A 41 8.98 -1.82 -3.27
C VAL A 41 8.48 -1.28 -1.92
N CYS A 42 8.39 -2.17 -0.93
CA CYS A 42 7.64 -1.95 0.30
C CYS A 42 8.13 -0.79 1.17
N GLY A 43 9.42 -0.64 1.41
CA GLY A 43 9.94 0.42 2.30
C GLY A 43 9.58 1.83 1.81
N PRO A 44 9.98 2.23 0.59
CA PRO A 44 9.61 3.50 -0.01
C PRO A 44 8.09 3.76 -0.02
N SER A 45 7.29 2.76 -0.39
CA SER A 45 5.83 2.88 -0.43
C SER A 45 5.24 3.21 0.93
N ARG A 46 5.67 2.48 1.97
CA ARG A 46 5.20 2.67 3.35
C ARG A 46 5.62 4.03 3.89
N CYS A 47 6.85 4.45 3.60
CA CYS A 47 7.35 5.76 3.97
C CYS A 47 6.53 6.87 3.29
N GLN A 48 6.33 6.77 1.97
CA GLN A 48 5.55 7.72 1.19
C GLN A 48 4.11 7.86 1.70
N LEU A 49 3.44 6.75 2.01
CA LEU A 49 2.08 6.75 2.55
C LEU A 49 2.00 7.47 3.90
N LEU A 50 2.94 7.20 4.79
CA LEU A 50 2.89 7.75 6.15
C LEU A 50 3.42 9.17 6.26
N THR A 51 4.30 9.61 5.35
CA THR A 51 4.88 10.97 5.36
C THR A 51 4.19 11.94 4.41
N GLY A 52 3.47 11.45 3.40
CA GLY A 52 2.92 12.26 2.31
C GLY A 52 3.99 12.85 1.37
N ARG A 53 5.19 12.23 1.33
CA ARG A 53 6.38 12.76 0.64
C ARG A 53 7.05 11.72 -0.23
N TYR A 54 7.50 12.13 -1.40
CA TYR A 54 8.22 11.25 -2.31
C TYR A 54 9.58 10.79 -1.77
N PRO A 55 10.11 9.64 -2.26
CA PRO A 55 11.38 9.06 -1.83
C PRO A 55 12.57 10.03 -1.89
N PHE A 56 12.68 10.86 -2.93
CA PHE A 56 13.78 11.82 -3.06
C PHE A 56 13.81 12.89 -1.94
N ARG A 57 12.68 13.13 -1.24
CA ARG A 57 12.63 14.04 -0.10
C ARG A 57 12.96 13.35 1.22
N THR A 58 12.54 12.10 1.37
CA THR A 58 12.73 11.34 2.63
C THR A 58 14.05 10.59 2.66
N GLY A 59 14.72 10.42 1.52
CA GLY A 59 15.90 9.59 1.38
C GLY A 59 15.60 8.10 1.22
N MET A 60 14.33 7.68 1.31
CA MET A 60 13.96 6.27 1.26
C MET A 60 13.53 5.82 -0.13
N ASN A 61 14.50 5.58 -1.02
CA ASN A 61 14.27 5.15 -2.39
C ASN A 61 14.49 3.64 -2.63
N SER A 62 14.84 2.90 -1.59
CA SER A 62 15.08 1.45 -1.63
C SER A 62 14.79 0.79 -0.27
N ASN A 63 14.87 -0.54 -0.19
CA ASN A 63 14.76 -1.29 1.07
C ASN A 63 16.09 -1.45 1.81
N LYS A 64 17.13 -0.73 1.44
CA LYS A 64 18.43 -0.75 2.12
C LYS A 64 18.36 0.06 3.42
N THR A 65 19.02 -0.41 4.45
CA THR A 65 19.01 0.21 5.79
C THR A 65 19.66 1.59 5.82
N ASP A 66 20.61 1.86 4.93
CA ASP A 66 21.30 3.13 4.80
C ASP A 66 20.46 4.24 4.18
N THR A 67 19.35 3.89 3.52
CA THR A 67 18.41 4.86 2.93
C THR A 67 17.19 5.12 3.82
N MET A 68 17.03 4.41 4.92
CA MET A 68 15.87 4.57 5.80
C MET A 68 15.94 5.84 6.63
N PRO A 69 14.84 6.64 6.73
CA PRO A 69 14.81 7.82 7.59
C PRO A 69 15.11 7.47 9.05
N LEU A 70 15.71 8.40 9.75
CA LEU A 70 15.91 8.29 11.19
C LEU A 70 14.68 8.81 11.96
N ALA A 71 14.45 8.30 13.14
CA ALA A 71 13.37 8.78 14.01
C ALA A 71 13.49 10.28 14.28
N GLY A 72 12.39 11.00 14.11
CA GLY A 72 12.33 12.45 14.32
C GLY A 72 12.73 13.31 13.12
N THR A 73 13.19 12.72 12.00
CA THR A 73 13.49 13.48 10.76
C THR A 73 12.26 13.72 9.91
N GLU A 74 11.23 12.88 10.05
CA GLU A 74 9.99 12.97 9.30
C GLU A 74 8.78 13.07 10.22
N ILE A 75 7.76 13.80 9.78
CA ILE A 75 6.45 13.84 10.43
C ILE A 75 5.55 12.81 9.75
N MET A 76 5.12 11.82 10.50
CA MET A 76 4.24 10.77 9.98
C MET A 76 2.78 10.99 10.34
N LEU A 77 1.90 10.41 9.54
CA LEU A 77 0.44 10.46 9.68
C LEU A 77 -0.09 10.20 11.11
N PRO A 78 0.41 9.20 11.87
CA PRO A 78 -0.06 9.01 13.24
C PRO A 78 0.20 10.22 14.13
N SER A 79 1.33 10.92 13.99
CA SER A 79 1.60 12.17 14.72
C SER A 79 0.62 13.28 14.37
N VAL A 80 0.21 13.36 13.10
CA VAL A 80 -0.78 14.34 12.60
C VAL A 80 -2.16 14.06 13.20
N LEU A 81 -2.62 12.80 13.11
CA LEU A 81 -3.92 12.41 13.64
C LEU A 81 -4.02 12.48 15.16
N LYS A 82 -2.91 12.24 15.85
CA LYS A 82 -2.82 12.34 17.30
C LYS A 82 -3.10 13.77 17.80
N GLN A 83 -2.71 14.80 17.04
CA GLN A 83 -3.04 16.20 17.35
C GLN A 83 -4.54 16.46 17.27
N ALA A 84 -5.29 15.67 16.51
CA ALA A 84 -6.75 15.70 16.45
C ALA A 84 -7.44 14.74 17.45
N GLY A 85 -6.69 14.20 18.42
CA GLY A 85 -7.21 13.35 19.50
C GLY A 85 -7.35 11.86 19.15
N TYR A 86 -6.78 11.41 18.05
CA TYR A 86 -6.81 9.98 17.69
C TYR A 86 -5.85 9.15 18.53
N ALA A 87 -6.34 8.03 19.06
CA ALA A 87 -5.46 6.95 19.53
C ALA A 87 -4.85 6.24 18.31
N THR A 88 -3.56 5.91 18.37
CA THR A 88 -2.84 5.42 17.19
C THR A 88 -2.15 4.09 17.46
N ALA A 89 -2.28 3.12 16.53
CA ALA A 89 -1.56 1.86 16.62
C ALA A 89 -0.95 1.41 15.29
N CYS A 90 0.24 0.81 15.37
CA CYS A 90 0.89 0.10 14.27
C CYS A 90 0.88 -1.40 14.56
N VAL A 91 0.31 -2.19 13.64
CA VAL A 91 0.20 -3.64 13.80
C VAL A 91 0.72 -4.33 12.55
N GLY A 92 1.71 -5.21 12.70
CA GLY A 92 2.30 -5.99 11.62
C GLY A 92 3.65 -5.49 11.12
N LYS A 93 3.90 -5.58 9.81
CA LYS A 93 5.18 -5.22 9.21
C LYS A 93 5.43 -3.72 9.28
N TRP A 94 6.55 -3.33 9.93
CA TRP A 94 6.97 -1.93 9.96
C TRP A 94 7.73 -1.53 8.69
N GLY A 95 8.93 -2.07 8.48
CA GLY A 95 9.67 -2.02 7.20
C GLY A 95 10.09 -0.65 6.69
N GLN A 96 10.19 0.38 7.56
CA GLN A 96 10.43 1.75 7.10
C GLN A 96 11.65 2.43 7.72
N VAL A 97 12.29 1.79 8.68
CA VAL A 97 13.35 2.43 9.47
C VAL A 97 14.39 1.40 9.89
N SER A 98 15.58 1.87 10.24
CA SER A 98 16.68 1.04 10.74
C SER A 98 16.21 0.15 11.91
N TRP A 99 16.95 -0.93 12.15
CA TRP A 99 16.66 -1.90 13.19
C TRP A 99 16.51 -1.29 14.60
N ASP A 100 17.14 -0.15 14.86
CA ASP A 100 17.10 0.54 16.15
C ASP A 100 15.86 1.43 16.31
N ASN A 101 15.11 1.68 15.25
CA ASN A 101 13.93 2.57 15.24
C ASN A 101 12.63 1.77 15.12
N ARG A 102 12.05 1.42 16.25
CA ARG A 102 10.78 0.71 16.37
C ARG A 102 9.58 1.64 16.10
N PRO A 103 8.40 1.12 15.72
CA PRO A 103 7.28 1.97 15.27
C PRO A 103 6.73 2.94 16.31
N ALA A 104 6.83 2.62 17.60
CA ALA A 104 6.31 3.45 18.68
C ALA A 104 7.40 3.77 19.70
N PRO A 105 7.40 4.93 20.34
CA PRO A 105 6.63 6.14 20.10
C PRO A 105 7.26 7.14 19.14
N PRO A 106 8.53 7.01 18.65
CA PRO A 106 9.21 8.11 17.94
C PRO A 106 8.52 8.52 16.63
N TRP A 107 7.71 7.63 16.06
CA TRP A 107 6.98 7.85 14.81
C TRP A 107 5.52 8.25 15.01
N GLY A 108 5.09 8.52 16.24
CA GLY A 108 3.76 9.03 16.58
C GLY A 108 2.72 7.97 16.90
N PHE A 109 3.03 6.68 16.82
CA PHE A 109 2.13 5.63 17.30
C PHE A 109 2.14 5.54 18.83
N ASP A 110 0.98 5.42 19.45
CA ASP A 110 0.84 5.21 20.90
C ASP A 110 1.17 3.77 21.28
N GLU A 111 0.70 2.83 20.46
CA GLU A 111 0.86 1.39 20.67
C GLU A 111 1.36 0.70 19.41
N SER A 112 2.06 -0.43 19.59
CA SER A 112 2.49 -1.23 18.44
C SER A 112 2.62 -2.71 18.78
N CYS A 113 2.27 -3.54 17.78
CA CYS A 113 2.61 -4.96 17.77
C CYS A 113 3.19 -5.25 16.38
N ALA A 114 4.52 -5.20 16.25
CA ALA A 114 5.15 -5.09 14.93
C ALA A 114 6.45 -5.89 14.83
N PHE A 115 6.82 -6.23 13.59
CA PHE A 115 8.13 -6.75 13.23
C PHE A 115 8.79 -5.84 12.19
N LEU A 116 10.12 -5.87 12.06
CA LEU A 116 10.84 -4.81 11.37
C LEU A 116 10.85 -4.99 9.86
N LEU A 117 11.36 -6.08 9.30
CA LEU A 117 11.64 -6.17 7.86
C LEU A 117 10.89 -7.28 7.15
N SER A 118 11.21 -8.53 7.37
CA SER A 118 10.56 -9.66 6.69
C SER A 118 9.92 -10.59 7.70
N GLY A 119 8.69 -11.02 7.41
CA GLY A 119 7.98 -11.91 8.29
C GLY A 119 8.47 -13.33 8.14
N LYS A 120 8.83 -13.93 9.26
CA LYS A 120 8.62 -15.37 9.39
C LYS A 120 7.22 -15.52 9.95
N TYR A 121 6.39 -16.31 9.32
CA TYR A 121 4.99 -16.49 9.74
C TYR A 121 4.87 -17.31 11.03
N TRP A 122 5.85 -18.20 11.29
CA TRP A 122 5.94 -19.04 12.46
C TRP A 122 7.26 -18.80 13.18
N SER A 123 7.27 -18.94 14.51
CA SER A 123 8.49 -18.86 15.34
C SER A 123 9.31 -17.58 15.10
N ALA A 124 8.63 -16.44 15.05
CA ALA A 124 9.24 -15.15 14.73
C ALA A 124 9.47 -14.30 15.98
N LYS A 125 10.42 -13.37 15.85
CA LYS A 125 10.56 -12.26 16.79
C LYS A 125 9.66 -11.11 16.36
N TYR A 126 9.00 -10.49 17.34
CA TYR A 126 8.23 -9.27 17.17
C TYR A 126 8.37 -8.34 18.37
N TYR A 127 7.84 -7.14 18.26
CA TYR A 127 7.86 -6.17 19.33
C TYR A 127 6.44 -5.80 19.73
N ASN A 128 6.13 -5.92 21.01
CA ASN A 128 4.89 -5.42 21.58
C ASN A 128 5.22 -4.18 22.43
N ASN A 129 4.81 -3.00 22.00
CA ASN A 129 5.14 -1.72 22.61
C ASN A 129 6.64 -1.60 22.96
N ASN A 130 7.51 -1.85 21.99
CA ASN A 130 8.97 -1.85 22.08
C ASN A 130 9.60 -2.98 22.93
N THR A 131 8.82 -3.86 23.51
CA THR A 131 9.33 -5.05 24.20
C THR A 131 9.47 -6.19 23.21
N GLU A 132 10.70 -6.73 23.06
CA GLU A 132 10.93 -7.90 22.22
C GLU A 132 10.17 -9.11 22.76
N LYS A 133 9.49 -9.81 21.89
CA LYS A 133 8.79 -11.06 22.15
C LYS A 133 9.23 -12.11 21.15
N ASN A 134 9.21 -13.36 21.56
CA ASN A 134 9.44 -14.51 20.69
C ASN A 134 8.16 -15.32 20.64
N LEU A 135 7.71 -15.66 19.42
CA LEU A 135 6.61 -16.58 19.25
C LEU A 135 7.03 -17.99 19.62
N ALA A 136 6.16 -18.70 20.32
CA ALA A 136 6.30 -20.15 20.46
C ALA A 136 6.18 -20.84 19.09
N ASN A 137 6.77 -22.02 18.94
CA ASN A 137 6.82 -22.75 17.65
C ASN A 137 5.45 -23.11 17.05
N VAL A 138 4.38 -22.97 17.82
CA VAL A 138 2.99 -23.28 17.41
C VAL A 138 2.16 -22.04 17.16
N GLU A 139 2.71 -20.84 17.35
CA GLU A 139 1.97 -19.59 17.14
C GLU A 139 2.21 -19.02 15.75
N TYR A 140 1.13 -18.63 15.10
CA TYR A 140 1.14 -17.99 13.80
C TYR A 140 1.15 -16.47 14.00
N MET A 141 2.21 -15.81 13.55
CA MET A 141 2.42 -14.38 13.80
C MET A 141 1.26 -13.49 13.33
N PRO A 142 0.66 -13.69 12.16
CA PRO A 142 -0.49 -12.88 11.76
C PRO A 142 -1.68 -12.95 12.72
N ASP A 143 -1.92 -14.10 13.38
CA ASP A 143 -2.99 -14.24 14.38
C ASP A 143 -2.67 -13.48 15.66
N VAL A 144 -1.41 -13.51 16.10
CA VAL A 144 -0.96 -12.72 17.26
C VAL A 144 -1.13 -11.22 16.98
N MET A 145 -0.75 -10.77 15.77
CA MET A 145 -0.95 -9.39 15.32
C MET A 145 -2.45 -9.05 15.28
N HIS A 146 -3.27 -9.93 14.73
CA HIS A 146 -4.72 -9.72 14.65
C HIS A 146 -5.37 -9.67 16.04
N THR A 147 -4.95 -10.51 16.97
CA THR A 147 -5.42 -10.48 18.36
C THR A 147 -5.13 -9.13 19.02
N PHE A 148 -3.92 -8.59 18.84
CA PHE A 148 -3.57 -7.25 19.34
C PHE A 148 -4.45 -6.16 18.69
N LEU A 149 -4.72 -6.25 17.38
CA LEU A 149 -5.60 -5.34 16.67
C LEU A 149 -7.00 -5.32 17.27
N VAL A 150 -7.60 -6.49 17.50
CA VAL A 150 -8.94 -6.62 18.08
C VAL A 150 -8.99 -6.06 19.50
N ASP A 151 -7.97 -6.33 20.31
CA ASP A 151 -7.83 -5.77 21.66
C ASP A 151 -7.72 -4.23 21.62
N PHE A 152 -6.89 -3.68 20.74
CA PHE A 152 -6.76 -2.23 20.57
C PHE A 152 -8.10 -1.58 20.19
N ILE A 153 -8.80 -2.08 19.17
CA ILE A 153 -10.11 -1.55 18.77
C ILE A 153 -11.10 -1.61 19.94
N THR A 154 -11.13 -2.73 20.65
CA THR A 154 -12.05 -2.92 21.79
C THR A 154 -11.77 -1.93 22.93
N ARG A 155 -10.52 -1.71 23.28
CA ARG A 155 -10.13 -0.74 24.32
C ARG A 155 -10.37 0.71 23.90
N LYS A 156 -10.27 1.01 22.60
CA LYS A 156 -10.36 2.37 22.05
C LYS A 156 -11.74 2.70 21.43
N GLN A 157 -12.73 1.83 21.59
CA GLN A 157 -14.05 1.95 20.94
C GLN A 157 -14.83 3.24 21.25
N THR A 158 -14.48 3.96 22.32
CA THR A 158 -15.16 5.20 22.76
C THR A 158 -14.45 6.48 22.34
N GLN A 159 -13.35 6.39 21.60
CA GLN A 159 -12.59 7.54 21.11
C GLN A 159 -12.17 7.31 19.66
N PRO A 160 -11.85 8.37 18.90
CA PRO A 160 -11.33 8.19 17.55
C PRO A 160 -10.01 7.43 17.58
N PHE A 161 -9.80 6.55 16.61
CA PHE A 161 -8.55 5.81 16.47
C PHE A 161 -8.07 5.72 15.03
N PHE A 162 -6.77 5.63 14.87
CA PHE A 162 -6.08 5.29 13.63
C PHE A 162 -5.30 3.99 13.81
N LEU A 163 -5.61 3.02 13.00
CA LEU A 163 -4.96 1.72 13.01
C LEU A 163 -4.26 1.47 11.67
N PHE A 164 -2.94 1.42 11.69
CA PHE A 164 -2.14 1.00 10.55
C PHE A 164 -1.92 -0.51 10.64
N TYR A 165 -2.86 -1.29 10.05
CA TYR A 165 -2.75 -2.74 9.97
C TYR A 165 -1.94 -3.14 8.75
N SER A 166 -0.71 -3.49 8.96
CA SER A 166 0.28 -3.84 7.95
C SER A 166 0.47 -5.35 7.91
N LEU A 167 -0.40 -6.03 7.16
CA LEU A 167 -0.34 -7.48 6.97
C LEU A 167 1.00 -7.91 6.36
N VAL A 168 1.48 -9.09 6.73
CA VAL A 168 2.68 -9.70 6.13
C VAL A 168 2.37 -10.47 4.85
N HIS A 169 1.09 -10.77 4.64
CA HIS A 169 0.62 -11.52 3.47
C HIS A 169 0.64 -10.62 2.21
N VAL A 170 1.24 -11.09 1.14
CA VAL A 170 1.81 -12.42 0.88
C VAL A 170 3.34 -12.35 0.64
N HIS A 171 4.07 -11.65 1.52
CA HIS A 171 5.52 -11.51 1.37
C HIS A 171 6.24 -12.86 1.42
N ASP A 172 7.27 -13.02 0.62
CA ASP A 172 8.11 -14.21 0.60
C ASP A 172 9.00 -14.33 1.88
N THR A 173 9.30 -15.48 2.40
CA THR A 173 8.91 -16.84 1.99
C THR A 173 7.61 -17.21 2.65
N MET A 174 6.60 -17.52 1.84
CA MET A 174 5.31 -17.93 2.35
C MET A 174 5.37 -19.33 2.96
N PHE A 175 4.70 -19.47 4.08
CA PHE A 175 4.54 -20.72 4.80
C PHE A 175 3.08 -21.16 4.74
N ARG A 176 2.85 -22.42 5.11
CA ARG A 176 1.49 -22.88 5.39
C ARG A 176 0.81 -21.95 6.39
N THR A 177 -0.47 -21.70 6.20
CA THR A 177 -1.32 -21.00 7.16
C THR A 177 -1.93 -22.00 8.15
N PRO A 178 -2.57 -21.56 9.26
CA PRO A 178 -3.37 -22.43 10.12
C PRO A 178 -4.48 -23.16 9.38
N ASP A 179 -5.02 -22.60 8.29
CA ASP A 179 -6.10 -23.16 7.50
C ASP A 179 -5.60 -24.03 6.32
N SER A 180 -4.29 -24.10 6.08
CA SER A 180 -3.72 -24.97 5.04
C SER A 180 -3.98 -26.45 5.32
N ASN A 181 -4.28 -27.22 4.28
CA ASN A 181 -4.48 -28.66 4.42
C ASN A 181 -3.27 -29.32 5.09
N PRO A 182 -3.41 -29.99 6.24
CA PRO A 182 -2.30 -30.64 6.95
C PRO A 182 -1.60 -31.73 6.12
N ALA A 183 -2.30 -32.35 5.16
CA ALA A 183 -1.75 -33.39 4.29
C ALA A 183 -0.90 -32.84 3.14
N THR A 184 -0.92 -31.52 2.90
CA THR A 184 -0.13 -30.85 1.89
C THR A 184 1.37 -31.02 2.16
N LYS A 185 2.10 -31.57 1.18
CA LYS A 185 3.55 -31.73 1.22
C LYS A 185 4.31 -30.61 0.48
N SER A 186 3.64 -29.52 0.17
CA SER A 186 4.26 -28.38 -0.52
C SER A 186 5.39 -27.78 0.31
N ILE A 187 6.41 -27.32 -0.39
CA ILE A 187 7.52 -26.60 0.25
C ILE A 187 7.15 -25.14 0.49
N ASN A 188 7.80 -24.53 1.47
CA ASN A 188 7.65 -23.09 1.74
C ASN A 188 7.97 -22.27 0.47
N GLY A 189 7.17 -21.24 0.22
CA GLY A 189 7.26 -20.40 -0.97
C GLY A 189 6.62 -20.99 -2.23
N SER A 190 5.89 -22.10 -2.14
CA SER A 190 5.17 -22.72 -3.27
C SER A 190 3.95 -21.92 -3.70
N ALA A 191 3.49 -22.17 -4.96
CA ALA A 191 2.25 -21.59 -5.49
C ALA A 191 1.02 -21.96 -4.63
N GLU A 192 0.99 -23.16 -4.06
CA GLU A 192 -0.10 -23.62 -3.20
C GLU A 192 -0.17 -22.78 -1.90
N PHE A 193 0.96 -22.57 -1.24
CA PHE A 193 1.01 -21.71 -0.05
C PHE A 193 0.78 -20.23 -0.37
N TYR A 194 1.10 -19.78 -1.59
CA TYR A 194 0.72 -18.45 -2.06
C TYR A 194 -0.81 -18.28 -2.01
N ALA A 195 -1.55 -19.20 -2.64
CA ALA A 195 -3.00 -19.17 -2.66
C ALA A 195 -3.61 -19.27 -1.24
N ASP A 196 -3.04 -20.13 -0.36
CA ASP A 196 -3.47 -20.22 1.03
C ASP A 196 -3.26 -18.91 1.79
N ASN A 197 -2.15 -18.21 1.55
CA ASN A 197 -1.86 -16.93 2.18
C ASN A 197 -2.78 -15.81 1.67
N ILE A 198 -3.16 -15.78 0.39
CA ILE A 198 -4.19 -14.87 -0.14
C ILE A 198 -5.54 -15.11 0.57
N ARG A 199 -5.99 -16.38 0.68
CA ARG A 199 -7.24 -16.70 1.39
C ARG A 199 -7.19 -16.32 2.87
N TYR A 200 -6.04 -16.54 3.51
CA TYR A 200 -5.87 -16.20 4.91
C TYR A 200 -5.88 -14.70 5.17
N MET A 201 -5.23 -13.93 4.30
CA MET A 201 -5.30 -12.47 4.31
C MET A 201 -6.74 -11.98 4.17
N ASP A 202 -7.49 -12.50 3.20
CA ASP A 202 -8.90 -12.18 2.99
C ASP A 202 -9.76 -12.50 4.23
N LYS A 203 -9.54 -13.64 4.87
CA LYS A 203 -10.16 -14.01 6.13
C LYS A 203 -9.88 -12.98 7.24
N LEU A 204 -8.62 -12.57 7.41
CA LEU A 204 -8.26 -11.57 8.43
C LEU A 204 -8.93 -10.22 8.16
N VAL A 205 -9.05 -9.80 6.91
CA VAL A 205 -9.81 -8.60 6.53
C VAL A 205 -11.29 -8.73 6.91
N GLY A 206 -11.90 -9.88 6.64
CA GLY A 206 -13.27 -10.18 7.06
C GLY A 206 -13.46 -10.12 8.58
N GLN A 207 -12.48 -10.60 9.35
CA GLN A 207 -12.51 -10.54 10.81
C GLN A 207 -12.43 -9.11 11.36
N VAL A 208 -11.66 -8.21 10.70
CA VAL A 208 -11.65 -6.76 11.05
C VAL A 208 -13.06 -6.18 10.87
N VAL A 209 -13.71 -6.45 9.73
CA VAL A 209 -15.08 -5.98 9.47
C VAL A 209 -16.05 -6.52 10.51
N SER A 210 -15.97 -7.82 10.85
CA SER A 210 -16.80 -8.45 11.86
C SER A 210 -16.60 -7.83 13.25
N THR A 211 -15.36 -7.52 13.63
CA THR A 211 -15.03 -6.84 14.89
C THR A 211 -15.68 -5.46 14.95
N LEU A 212 -15.54 -4.65 13.90
CA LEU A 212 -16.17 -3.32 13.84
C LEU A 212 -17.71 -3.39 13.89
N ASN A 213 -18.31 -4.40 13.25
CA ASN A 213 -19.76 -4.63 13.31
C ASN A 213 -20.22 -5.01 14.72
N SER A 214 -19.53 -5.94 15.38
CA SER A 214 -19.91 -6.41 16.74
C SER A 214 -19.81 -5.32 17.80
N LEU A 215 -18.93 -4.33 17.57
CA LEU A 215 -18.76 -3.17 18.44
C LEU A 215 -19.59 -1.95 18.03
N ASN A 216 -20.44 -2.07 16.98
CA ASN A 216 -21.23 -0.98 16.40
C ASN A 216 -20.38 0.21 15.91
N LEU A 217 -19.15 -0.02 15.51
CA LEU A 217 -18.20 1.00 15.03
C LEU A 217 -18.20 1.13 13.50
N ARG A 218 -18.79 0.17 12.78
CA ARG A 218 -18.61 0.04 11.32
C ARG A 218 -19.03 1.27 10.53
N ASN A 219 -20.14 1.90 10.88
CA ASN A 219 -20.67 3.07 10.19
C ASN A 219 -19.86 4.35 10.45
N ASN A 220 -19.08 4.38 11.51
CA ASN A 220 -18.18 5.49 11.85
C ASN A 220 -16.70 5.16 11.61
N THR A 221 -16.42 4.15 10.79
CA THR A 221 -15.05 3.74 10.49
C THR A 221 -14.87 3.61 8.98
N VAL A 222 -13.94 4.40 8.42
CA VAL A 222 -13.47 4.21 7.05
C VAL A 222 -12.40 3.11 7.03
N ILE A 223 -12.57 2.12 6.15
CA ILE A 223 -11.56 1.09 5.87
C ILE A 223 -10.94 1.40 4.53
N LEU A 224 -9.60 1.51 4.49
CA LEU A 224 -8.82 1.56 3.27
C LEU A 224 -8.01 0.26 3.16
N PHE A 225 -8.33 -0.55 2.15
CA PHE A 225 -7.50 -1.70 1.79
C PHE A 225 -6.58 -1.30 0.64
N VAL A 226 -5.28 -1.50 0.82
CA VAL A 226 -4.25 -1.12 -0.16
C VAL A 226 -3.09 -2.12 -0.09
N SER A 227 -2.36 -2.32 -1.19
CA SER A 227 -1.08 -3.06 -1.18
C SER A 227 0.09 -2.10 -1.30
N ASP A 228 1.25 -2.47 -0.76
CA ASP A 228 2.43 -1.60 -0.76
C ASP A 228 3.21 -1.61 -2.09
N ASN A 229 3.08 -2.65 -2.89
CA ASN A 229 3.64 -2.76 -4.24
C ASN A 229 2.95 -3.88 -5.03
N GLY A 230 3.35 -4.09 -6.26
CA GLY A 230 2.81 -5.14 -7.11
C GLY A 230 3.12 -6.56 -6.66
N SER A 231 2.49 -7.51 -7.33
CA SER A 231 2.53 -8.95 -7.03
C SER A 231 3.92 -9.57 -7.16
N THR A 232 4.10 -10.68 -6.44
CA THR A 232 5.24 -11.60 -6.58
C THR A 232 4.81 -12.98 -7.09
N ALA A 233 3.57 -13.14 -7.53
CA ALA A 233 2.98 -14.42 -7.94
C ALA A 233 3.79 -15.12 -9.05
N HIS A 234 4.30 -14.37 -10.03
CA HIS A 234 5.11 -14.92 -11.11
C HIS A 234 6.38 -15.63 -10.64
N TYR A 235 6.99 -15.22 -9.51
CA TYR A 235 8.13 -15.92 -8.90
C TYR A 235 7.75 -17.32 -8.37
N LYS A 236 6.45 -17.59 -8.27
CA LYS A 236 5.87 -18.87 -7.84
C LYS A 236 5.34 -19.69 -9.03
N GLY A 237 5.58 -19.23 -10.25
CA GLY A 237 5.02 -19.85 -11.45
C GLY A 237 3.53 -19.61 -11.65
N ILE A 238 2.96 -18.64 -10.92
CA ILE A 238 1.57 -18.20 -11.10
C ILE A 238 1.60 -17.02 -12.07
N PRO A 239 0.87 -17.06 -13.20
CA PRO A 239 0.83 -15.95 -14.13
C PRO A 239 0.14 -14.74 -13.49
N ASP A 240 0.72 -13.54 -13.65
CA ASP A 240 0.10 -12.29 -13.20
C ASP A 240 -1.02 -11.89 -14.18
N THR A 241 -2.19 -12.54 -14.10
CA THR A 241 -3.30 -12.32 -15.04
C THR A 241 -4.51 -11.64 -14.42
N ILE A 242 -5.14 -10.79 -15.22
CA ILE A 242 -6.46 -10.22 -15.00
C ILE A 242 -7.33 -10.63 -16.19
N ARG A 243 -8.40 -11.39 -15.94
CA ARG A 243 -9.32 -11.89 -16.96
C ARG A 243 -8.59 -12.58 -18.12
N GLY A 244 -7.60 -13.40 -17.77
CA GLY A 244 -6.79 -14.16 -18.70
C GLY A 244 -5.71 -13.37 -19.47
N GLN A 245 -5.55 -12.07 -19.22
CA GLN A 245 -4.51 -11.26 -19.83
C GLN A 245 -3.38 -10.98 -18.86
N LEU A 246 -2.12 -11.14 -19.29
CA LEU A 246 -0.94 -10.86 -18.48
C LEU A 246 -0.79 -9.36 -18.23
N ILE A 247 -0.52 -8.99 -16.99
CA ILE A 247 -0.12 -7.62 -16.60
C ILE A 247 1.33 -7.39 -17.02
N ASP A 248 1.64 -6.19 -17.49
CA ASP A 248 3.00 -5.78 -17.79
C ASP A 248 3.75 -5.39 -16.49
N GLY A 249 4.66 -6.26 -16.06
CA GLY A 249 5.51 -6.06 -14.88
C GLY A 249 4.94 -6.64 -13.59
N TRP A 250 5.74 -6.56 -12.54
CA TRP A 250 5.53 -7.08 -11.21
C TRP A 250 6.36 -6.29 -10.19
N LYS A 251 6.27 -6.62 -8.91
CA LYS A 251 7.09 -6.01 -7.84
C LYS A 251 8.50 -5.71 -8.32
N ASN A 252 9.03 -4.53 -7.94
CA ASN A 252 10.39 -4.11 -8.26
C ASN A 252 10.63 -3.79 -9.76
N THR A 253 9.57 -3.57 -10.56
CA THR A 253 9.67 -3.10 -11.95
C THR A 253 9.07 -1.70 -12.10
N MET A 254 9.61 -0.90 -13.03
CA MET A 254 9.08 0.43 -13.37
C MET A 254 7.92 0.36 -14.38
N LYS A 255 7.17 -0.74 -14.34
CA LYS A 255 6.02 -1.03 -15.18
C LYS A 255 4.72 -0.95 -14.37
N GLU A 256 3.57 -1.07 -15.04
CA GLU A 256 2.26 -0.95 -14.36
C GLU A 256 2.11 -1.95 -13.21
N GLY A 257 2.43 -3.23 -13.42
CA GLY A 257 2.36 -4.26 -12.38
C GLY A 257 3.32 -4.06 -11.20
N GLY A 258 4.27 -3.13 -11.28
CA GLY A 258 5.19 -2.84 -10.17
C GLY A 258 4.66 -1.82 -9.18
N ALA A 259 4.03 -0.75 -9.67
CA ALA A 259 3.62 0.40 -8.86
C ALA A 259 2.10 0.62 -8.80
N ARG A 260 1.34 0.14 -9.79
CA ARG A 260 -0.12 0.23 -9.75
C ARG A 260 -0.68 -0.85 -8.84
N VAL A 261 -1.29 -0.42 -7.75
CA VAL A 261 -1.72 -1.29 -6.65
C VAL A 261 -3.21 -1.16 -6.38
N PRO A 262 -3.86 -2.19 -5.79
CA PRO A 262 -5.25 -2.07 -5.39
C PRO A 262 -5.43 -1.00 -4.31
N LEU A 263 -6.50 -0.22 -4.43
CA LEU A 263 -7.02 0.66 -3.40
C LEU A 263 -8.54 0.54 -3.35
N ILE A 264 -9.05 0.06 -2.23
CA ILE A 264 -10.48 -0.04 -1.95
C ILE A 264 -10.77 0.81 -0.73
N VAL A 265 -11.77 1.68 -0.83
CA VAL A 265 -12.25 2.50 0.28
C VAL A 265 -13.68 2.12 0.60
N ASN A 266 -13.94 1.81 1.86
CA ASN A 266 -15.27 1.44 2.28
C ASN A 266 -15.66 2.17 3.58
N TRP A 267 -16.66 3.04 3.46
CA TRP A 267 -17.25 3.78 4.58
C TRP A 267 -18.78 3.78 4.41
N PRO A 268 -19.50 2.90 5.11
CA PRO A 268 -20.95 2.79 4.95
C PRO A 268 -21.67 4.11 5.17
N GLY A 269 -22.59 4.44 4.26
CA GLY A 269 -23.36 5.69 4.30
C GLY A 269 -22.60 6.94 3.85
N VAL A 270 -21.31 6.86 3.54
CA VAL A 270 -20.47 7.98 3.08
C VAL A 270 -19.91 7.71 1.69
N THR A 271 -19.19 6.61 1.53
CA THR A 271 -18.63 6.22 0.23
C THR A 271 -19.71 5.61 -0.65
N PRO A 272 -19.92 6.07 -1.90
CA PRO A 272 -20.88 5.47 -2.82
C PRO A 272 -20.57 3.99 -3.08
N ALA A 273 -21.52 3.12 -2.76
CA ALA A 273 -21.35 1.68 -2.85
C ALA A 273 -21.26 1.18 -4.30
N GLY A 274 -20.36 0.22 -4.56
CA GLY A 274 -20.20 -0.45 -5.85
C GLY A 274 -19.64 0.44 -6.96
N THR A 275 -19.01 1.56 -6.61
CA THR A 275 -18.48 2.50 -7.60
C THR A 275 -16.99 2.26 -7.90
N VAL A 276 -16.59 2.72 -9.09
CA VAL A 276 -15.18 2.74 -9.51
C VAL A 276 -14.78 4.20 -9.72
N ASN A 277 -13.71 4.61 -9.06
CA ASN A 277 -13.09 5.91 -9.27
C ASN A 277 -11.92 5.77 -10.26
N HIS A 278 -11.86 6.64 -11.26
CA HIS A 278 -10.85 6.65 -12.32
C HIS A 278 -9.84 7.79 -12.19
N ASP A 279 -9.87 8.54 -11.11
CA ASP A 279 -8.87 9.56 -10.85
C ASP A 279 -7.53 8.91 -10.44
N LEU A 280 -6.44 9.58 -10.78
CA LEU A 280 -5.12 9.20 -10.31
C LEU A 280 -5.01 9.45 -8.81
N THR A 281 -4.45 8.50 -8.10
CA THR A 281 -4.02 8.64 -6.70
C THR A 281 -2.64 8.06 -6.53
N ASP A 282 -1.87 8.58 -5.62
CA ASP A 282 -0.62 7.95 -5.21
C ASP A 282 -0.45 7.95 -3.68
N PHE A 283 0.57 7.28 -3.19
CA PHE A 283 0.75 7.08 -1.76
C PHE A 283 1.07 8.35 -0.98
N SER A 284 1.57 9.40 -1.63
CA SER A 284 1.73 10.71 -0.97
C SER A 284 0.39 11.34 -0.59
N ASP A 285 -0.71 10.94 -1.24
CA ASP A 285 -2.04 11.48 -1.02
C ASP A 285 -2.69 11.00 0.29
N PHE A 286 -2.21 9.89 0.88
CA PHE A 286 -2.84 9.31 2.07
C PHE A 286 -2.75 10.21 3.30
N LEU A 287 -1.60 10.84 3.56
CA LEU A 287 -1.46 11.74 4.71
C LEU A 287 -2.44 12.92 4.63
N PRO A 288 -2.48 13.74 3.57
CA PRO A 288 -3.45 14.84 3.50
C PRO A 288 -4.90 14.37 3.48
N THR A 289 -5.20 13.21 2.86
CA THR A 289 -6.55 12.65 2.84
C THR A 289 -7.03 12.24 4.22
N LEU A 290 -6.22 11.47 4.95
CA LEU A 290 -6.59 10.99 6.27
C LEU A 290 -6.57 12.11 7.32
N ALA A 291 -5.70 13.12 7.17
CA ALA A 291 -5.73 14.32 7.96
C ALA A 291 -7.06 15.10 7.75
N GLU A 292 -7.49 15.30 6.49
CA GLU A 292 -8.78 15.95 6.18
C GLU A 292 -9.97 15.17 6.73
N LEU A 293 -10.01 13.84 6.53
CA LEU A 293 -11.08 12.99 7.06
C LEU A 293 -11.11 12.97 8.59
N GLY A 294 -9.94 13.03 9.21
CA GLY A 294 -9.77 13.03 10.67
C GLY A 294 -9.90 14.41 11.32
N GLY A 295 -10.09 15.49 10.54
CA GLY A 295 -10.14 16.86 11.08
C GLY A 295 -8.81 17.36 11.65
N ALA A 296 -7.69 16.78 11.20
CA ALA A 296 -6.35 17.16 11.63
C ALA A 296 -5.75 18.24 10.71
N SER A 297 -4.95 19.13 11.28
CA SER A 297 -4.20 20.11 10.50
C SER A 297 -2.96 19.46 9.87
N LEU A 298 -2.65 19.85 8.63
CA LEU A 298 -1.43 19.40 7.97
C LEU A 298 -0.18 19.96 8.67
N PRO A 299 0.94 19.20 8.67
CA PRO A 299 2.17 19.65 9.30
C PRO A 299 2.70 20.92 8.65
N GLN A 300 3.17 21.87 9.45
CA GLN A 300 3.76 23.12 8.98
C GLN A 300 5.26 22.98 8.77
N GLY A 301 5.81 23.76 7.83
CA GLY A 301 7.27 23.76 7.55
C GLY A 301 7.79 22.52 6.80
N VAL A 302 6.89 21.66 6.34
CA VAL A 302 7.22 20.44 5.59
C VAL A 302 6.54 20.49 4.22
N THR A 303 7.28 20.22 3.16
CA THR A 303 6.70 20.08 1.81
C THR A 303 6.05 18.71 1.69
N LEU A 304 4.73 18.69 1.52
CA LEU A 304 3.97 17.50 1.15
C LEU A 304 3.82 17.43 -0.38
N ASP A 305 3.91 16.24 -0.94
CA ASP A 305 3.73 16.00 -2.38
C ASP A 305 2.32 15.51 -2.71
N GLY A 306 1.56 15.15 -1.70
CA GLY A 306 0.21 14.58 -1.83
C GLY A 306 -0.89 15.61 -1.96
N THR A 307 -1.97 15.20 -2.62
CA THR A 307 -3.24 15.91 -2.73
C THR A 307 -4.35 15.07 -2.11
N SER A 308 -5.20 15.68 -1.29
CA SER A 308 -6.31 14.93 -0.65
C SER A 308 -7.30 14.40 -1.68
N PHE A 309 -7.63 13.12 -1.61
CA PHE A 309 -8.74 12.49 -2.33
C PHE A 309 -9.97 12.22 -1.43
N ALA A 310 -10.07 12.89 -0.29
CA ALA A 310 -11.24 12.80 0.60
C ALA A 310 -12.56 13.17 -0.09
N PRO A 311 -12.63 14.16 -1.02
CA PRO A 311 -13.84 14.41 -1.79
C PRO A 311 -14.25 13.20 -2.63
N GLN A 312 -13.32 12.53 -3.31
CA GLN A 312 -13.60 11.34 -4.13
C GLN A 312 -14.16 10.19 -3.27
N ILE A 313 -13.63 9.99 -2.06
CA ILE A 313 -14.17 9.03 -1.10
C ILE A 313 -15.64 9.30 -0.80
N LYS A 314 -16.05 10.56 -0.78
CA LYS A 314 -17.43 11.01 -0.55
C LYS A 314 -18.27 11.07 -1.84
N GLY A 315 -17.77 10.55 -2.97
CA GLY A 315 -18.43 10.60 -4.27
C GLY A 315 -18.49 11.99 -4.92
N GLN A 316 -17.62 12.90 -4.51
CA GLN A 316 -17.48 14.25 -5.05
C GLN A 316 -16.28 14.31 -6.00
N LYS A 317 -16.30 15.26 -6.94
CA LYS A 317 -15.20 15.43 -7.89
C LYS A 317 -13.90 15.86 -7.21
N GLY A 318 -13.97 16.78 -6.27
CA GLY A 318 -12.79 17.36 -5.63
C GLY A 318 -11.81 18.01 -6.61
N ASN A 319 -10.52 17.90 -6.28
CA ASN A 319 -9.41 18.35 -7.12
C ASN A 319 -8.46 17.17 -7.41
N PRO A 320 -8.81 16.28 -8.37
CA PRO A 320 -8.00 15.11 -8.66
C PRO A 320 -6.62 15.50 -9.18
N ARG A 321 -5.61 14.70 -8.82
CA ARG A 321 -4.26 14.91 -9.37
C ARG A 321 -4.23 14.61 -10.87
N GLU A 322 -3.40 15.33 -11.57
CA GLU A 322 -3.26 15.20 -13.02
C GLU A 322 -2.11 14.26 -13.43
N TRP A 323 -1.23 13.93 -12.51
CA TRP A 323 -0.07 13.07 -12.73
C TRP A 323 0.35 12.38 -11.44
N VAL A 324 1.11 11.29 -11.57
CA VAL A 324 1.82 10.62 -10.49
C VAL A 324 3.29 10.51 -10.84
N PHE A 325 4.14 10.47 -9.80
CA PHE A 325 5.58 10.27 -9.90
C PHE A 325 5.96 9.00 -9.14
N VAL A 326 6.76 8.15 -9.77
CA VAL A 326 7.27 6.93 -9.15
C VAL A 326 8.78 6.88 -9.28
N GLU A 327 9.43 6.59 -8.16
CA GLU A 327 10.87 6.51 -8.06
C GLU A 327 11.30 5.17 -7.44
N ARG A 328 12.43 4.64 -7.95
CA ARG A 328 13.08 3.47 -7.41
C ARG A 328 14.56 3.49 -7.73
N ASN A 329 15.41 3.65 -6.71
CA ASN A 329 16.87 3.51 -6.80
C ASN A 329 17.49 4.20 -8.04
N GLY A 330 17.12 5.46 -8.28
CA GLY A 330 17.64 6.27 -9.40
C GLY A 330 16.84 6.18 -10.70
N ASP A 331 16.01 5.18 -10.87
CA ASP A 331 15.04 5.13 -11.96
C ASP A 331 13.77 5.86 -11.52
N SER A 332 13.16 6.66 -12.42
CA SER A 332 11.89 7.34 -12.14
C SER A 332 11.05 7.49 -13.39
N TYR A 333 9.77 7.67 -13.20
CA TYR A 333 8.87 8.11 -14.26
C TYR A 333 7.81 9.08 -13.72
N ALA A 334 7.35 9.96 -14.61
CA ALA A 334 6.10 10.68 -14.45
C ALA A 334 5.07 10.13 -15.43
N ARG A 335 3.82 10.04 -15.00
CA ARG A 335 2.70 9.68 -15.89
C ARG A 335 1.47 10.53 -15.62
N ASP A 336 0.69 10.78 -16.67
CA ASP A 336 -0.71 11.20 -16.56
C ASP A 336 -1.66 10.00 -16.76
N SER A 337 -2.92 10.22 -17.03
CA SER A 337 -3.90 9.15 -17.28
C SER A 337 -3.57 8.29 -18.51
N ARG A 338 -2.82 8.82 -19.49
CA ARG A 338 -2.59 8.19 -20.78
C ARG A 338 -1.14 7.93 -21.12
N TYR A 339 -0.20 8.79 -20.71
CA TYR A 339 1.19 8.71 -21.13
C TYR A 339 2.14 8.63 -19.94
N LYS A 340 3.24 7.93 -20.12
CA LYS A 340 4.32 7.78 -19.15
C LYS A 340 5.65 8.17 -19.81
N LEU A 341 6.47 8.96 -19.10
CA LEU A 341 7.83 9.29 -19.49
C LEU A 341 8.79 8.87 -18.37
N GLY A 342 9.78 8.05 -18.71
CA GLY A 342 10.88 7.69 -17.83
C GLY A 342 12.01 8.71 -17.83
N ASN A 343 12.81 8.75 -16.75
CA ASN A 343 14.04 9.55 -16.73
C ASN A 343 15.11 9.02 -17.68
N ASP A 344 14.91 7.86 -18.29
CA ASP A 344 15.68 7.34 -19.43
C ASP A 344 15.29 7.98 -20.79
N GLY A 345 14.30 8.88 -20.79
CA GLY A 345 13.78 9.56 -21.97
C GLY A 345 12.78 8.74 -22.80
N LEU A 346 12.46 7.51 -22.38
CA LEU A 346 11.47 6.67 -23.08
C LEU A 346 10.06 7.08 -22.69
N MET A 347 9.23 7.34 -23.70
CA MET A 347 7.81 7.69 -23.52
C MET A 347 6.90 6.55 -24.01
N TYR A 348 5.85 6.28 -23.23
CA TYR A 348 4.92 5.20 -23.53
C TYR A 348 3.47 5.71 -23.57
N ASP A 349 2.68 5.22 -24.52
CA ASP A 349 1.22 5.30 -24.52
C ASP A 349 0.64 4.13 -23.72
N LEU A 350 -0.16 4.44 -22.71
CA LEU A 350 -0.73 3.52 -21.75
C LEU A 350 -2.17 3.09 -22.08
N LYS A 351 -2.61 3.26 -23.33
CA LYS A 351 -4.01 2.94 -23.72
C LYS A 351 -4.41 1.49 -23.45
N ASN A 352 -3.44 0.58 -23.42
CA ASN A 352 -3.65 -0.84 -23.16
C ASN A 352 -3.19 -1.24 -21.73
N ALA A 353 -2.85 -0.26 -20.87
CA ALA A 353 -2.45 -0.55 -19.48
C ALA A 353 -3.61 -1.20 -18.69
N PRO A 354 -3.34 -2.15 -17.81
CA PRO A 354 -2.01 -2.54 -17.33
C PRO A 354 -1.31 -3.64 -18.14
N PHE A 355 -1.83 -4.02 -19.31
CA PHE A 355 -1.36 -5.20 -20.05
C PHE A 355 -0.20 -4.90 -21.00
N GLU A 356 -0.12 -3.69 -21.52
CA GLU A 356 0.90 -3.29 -22.48
C GLU A 356 1.21 -1.79 -22.39
N GLN A 357 2.48 -1.46 -22.56
CA GLN A 357 2.97 -0.09 -22.71
C GLN A 357 3.54 0.08 -24.12
N ILE A 358 2.95 0.95 -24.91
CA ILE A 358 3.32 1.14 -26.33
C ILE A 358 4.36 2.24 -26.42
N LEU A 359 5.57 1.91 -26.89
CA LEU A 359 6.64 2.90 -27.05
C LEU A 359 6.25 3.99 -28.07
N VAL A 360 6.35 5.24 -27.65
CA VAL A 360 6.16 6.42 -28.51
C VAL A 360 7.50 6.83 -29.11
N ALA A 361 7.57 6.96 -30.42
CA ALA A 361 8.81 7.35 -31.10
C ALA A 361 9.33 8.71 -30.59
N ALA A 362 10.62 8.77 -30.29
CA ALA A 362 11.27 10.00 -29.83
C ALA A 362 11.22 11.13 -30.90
N THR A 363 11.15 10.74 -32.18
CA THR A 363 11.05 11.62 -33.33
C THR A 363 9.62 11.97 -33.74
N SER A 364 8.62 11.67 -32.89
CA SER A 364 7.23 12.01 -33.18
C SER A 364 7.08 13.50 -33.41
N THR A 365 6.46 13.86 -34.52
CA THR A 365 6.11 15.25 -34.89
C THR A 365 4.66 15.60 -34.51
N ASP A 366 3.93 14.68 -33.88
CA ASP A 366 2.59 14.91 -33.38
C ASP A 366 2.61 15.99 -32.29
N PRO A 367 1.91 17.13 -32.48
CA PRO A 367 1.90 18.22 -31.51
C PRO A 367 1.43 17.81 -30.13
N GLU A 368 0.46 16.87 -30.03
CA GLU A 368 -0.01 16.35 -28.76
C GLU A 368 1.10 15.58 -28.04
N MET A 369 1.81 14.73 -28.75
CA MET A 369 2.93 13.95 -28.17
C MET A 369 4.07 14.84 -27.71
N ILE A 370 4.39 15.90 -28.46
CA ILE A 370 5.40 16.89 -28.08
C ILE A 370 4.98 17.59 -26.79
N LEU A 371 3.75 18.09 -26.72
CA LEU A 371 3.24 18.78 -25.54
C LEU A 371 3.21 17.86 -24.29
N ARG A 372 2.75 16.62 -24.45
CA ARG A 372 2.72 15.63 -23.36
C ARG A 372 4.11 15.31 -22.85
N ARG A 373 5.07 15.08 -23.75
CA ARG A 373 6.47 14.86 -23.38
C ARG A 373 7.05 16.05 -22.61
N GLN A 374 6.84 17.28 -23.08
CA GLN A 374 7.32 18.49 -22.38
C GLN A 374 6.73 18.60 -20.98
N ARG A 375 5.43 18.34 -20.83
CA ARG A 375 4.76 18.37 -19.52
C ARG A 375 5.32 17.32 -18.56
N LEU A 376 5.45 16.08 -19.00
CA LEU A 376 5.96 14.98 -18.18
C LEU A 376 7.46 15.20 -17.87
N GLN A 377 8.24 15.75 -18.82
CA GLN A 377 9.64 16.10 -18.57
C GLN A 377 9.77 17.16 -17.48
N LYS A 378 8.91 18.20 -17.51
CA LYS A 378 8.92 19.21 -16.45
C LYS A 378 8.65 18.60 -15.08
N ILE A 379 7.74 17.60 -14.98
CA ILE A 379 7.49 16.91 -13.73
C ILE A 379 8.74 16.17 -13.25
N LEU A 380 9.44 15.48 -14.14
CA LEU A 380 10.70 14.80 -13.83
C LEU A 380 11.81 15.79 -13.39
N ASP A 381 11.89 16.95 -14.03
CA ASP A 381 12.87 17.99 -13.69
C ASP A 381 12.60 18.61 -12.31
N ASP A 382 11.32 18.80 -11.96
CA ASP A 382 10.88 19.31 -10.66
C ASP A 382 10.99 18.24 -9.53
N HIS A 383 11.10 16.94 -9.88
CA HIS A 383 11.16 15.79 -8.96
C HIS A 383 12.40 14.92 -9.30
N PRO A 384 13.60 15.38 -9.02
CA PRO A 384 14.81 14.65 -9.38
C PRO A 384 14.94 13.36 -8.57
N ALA A 385 15.00 12.22 -9.25
CA ALA A 385 15.27 10.94 -8.60
C ALA A 385 16.61 10.97 -7.86
N MET A 386 16.69 10.30 -6.72
CA MET A 386 17.94 10.11 -6.00
C MET A 386 18.93 9.30 -6.85
N ALA A 387 20.23 9.56 -6.66
CA ALA A 387 21.26 8.75 -7.30
C ALA A 387 21.11 7.26 -6.95
N LYS A 388 21.51 6.39 -7.88
CA LYS A 388 21.54 4.93 -7.63
C LYS A 388 22.46 4.64 -6.44
N THR A 389 21.92 3.94 -5.45
CA THR A 389 22.77 3.37 -4.38
C THR A 389 23.46 2.13 -4.93
N GLN A 390 24.77 2.06 -4.76
CA GLN A 390 25.60 0.91 -5.19
C GLN A 390 25.28 -0.37 -4.42
#